data_882c9a0cbd8672a38d599571ab33449c
#
_entry.id   882c9a0cbd8672a38d599571ab33449c
#
_cell.length_a   1.000
_cell.length_b   1.000
_cell.length_c   1.000
_cell.angle_alpha   90.00
_cell.angle_beta   90.00
_cell.angle_gamma   90.00
#
_symmetry.space_group_name_H-M   'P 1'
#
loop_
_entity.id
_entity.type
_entity.pdbx_description
1 polymer ?
#
loop_
_entity_poly.entity_id
_entity_poly.type
_entity_poly.pdbx_seq_one_letter_code
_entity_poly.pdbx_strand_id
1 'polypeptide(L)'
;MKIQKFGSEQKFGDDRAVSPVIGVILMVAITVILAAVIATFVLDLGDQVQGNASAGVSVDESTSPHTVTITTLGSNTDSVECADNGNSANTVGGTFSCPDGSNLVAVGSGETKDAVIKTDI
;
A
#
# COMPACT_ATOMS: atom_id res chain seq x y z
N MET A 1 -7.30 -48.41 41.63
CA MET A 1 -7.56 -48.31 40.77
C MET A 1 -7.52 -47.90 40.16
N LYS A 2 -7.38 -47.83 40.39
CA LYS A 2 -7.53 -47.63 39.47
C LYS A 2 -7.60 -46.82 38.90
N ILE A 3 -7.72 -46.53 38.94
CA ILE A 3 -8.11 -46.05 38.01
C ILE A 3 -8.01 -45.44 37.58
N GLN A 4 -8.02 -45.23 37.48
CA GLN A 4 -8.26 -44.95 36.71
C GLN A 4 -8.30 -44.32 36.24
N LYS A 5 -8.27 -44.48 36.63
CA LYS A 5 -8.68 -44.25 35.91
C LYS A 5 -8.72 -43.63 35.40
N PHE A 6 -8.84 -43.57 35.68
CA PHE A 6 -9.23 -43.21 34.72
C PHE A 6 -9.04 -43.09 34.09
N GLY A 7 -8.93 -43.18 34.37
CA GLY A 7 -9.08 -43.39 33.39
C GLY A 7 -8.61 -43.29 33.02
N SER A 8 -8.43 -43.61 33.13
CA SER A 8 -8.08 -43.82 32.56
C SER A 8 -7.49 -43.93 32.23
N GLU A 9 -7.37 -44.42 32.49
CA GLU A 9 -6.91 -44.74 31.92
C GLU A 9 -6.41 -45.25 31.17
N GLN A 10 -5.96 -46.07 30.86
CA GLN A 10 -5.44 -46.82 30.07
C GLN A 10 -5.65 -47.17 28.66
N LYS A 11 -6.09 -48.21 28.40
CA LYS A 11 -6.54 -48.09 27.05
C LYS A 11 -6.52 -46.67 26.57
N PHE A 12 -6.30 -45.80 27.44
CA PHE A 12 -6.06 -44.38 27.11
C PHE A 12 -4.75 -44.18 26.42
N GLY A 13 -3.87 -45.12 26.34
CA GLY A 13 -2.67 -45.04 25.54
C GLY A 13 -2.96 -44.75 24.09
N ASP A 14 -3.96 -45.39 23.51
CA ASP A 14 -4.36 -45.15 22.12
C ASP A 14 -4.97 -43.73 21.96
N ASP A 15 -5.83 -43.36 22.87
CA ASP A 15 -6.43 -42.03 22.86
C ASP A 15 -5.38 -40.94 23.00
N ARG A 16 -4.37 -41.16 23.82
CA ARG A 16 -3.28 -40.21 23.98
C ARG A 16 -2.46 -40.08 22.72
N ALA A 17 -2.23 -41.16 21.99
CA ALA A 17 -1.48 -41.14 20.75
C ALA A 17 -2.27 -40.40 19.67
N VAL A 18 -3.58 -40.61 19.57
CA VAL A 18 -4.44 -39.97 18.56
C VAL A 18 -4.66 -38.52 18.87
N SER A 19 -4.90 -38.18 20.12
CA SER A 19 -5.18 -36.80 20.53
C SER A 19 -4.00 -35.83 20.25
N PRO A 20 -2.76 -36.19 20.61
CA PRO A 20 -1.64 -35.33 20.26
C PRO A 20 -1.44 -35.14 18.75
N VAL A 21 -1.67 -36.20 17.97
CA VAL A 21 -1.54 -36.12 16.51
C VAL A 21 -2.59 -35.17 15.93
N ILE A 22 -3.83 -35.29 16.37
CA ILE A 22 -4.90 -34.40 15.94
C ILE A 22 -4.59 -32.98 16.33
N GLY A 23 -4.09 -32.76 17.54
CA GLY A 23 -3.72 -31.43 18.01
C GLY A 23 -2.64 -30.79 17.15
N VAL A 24 -1.63 -31.56 16.79
CA VAL A 24 -0.55 -31.07 15.93
C VAL A 24 -1.07 -30.72 14.55
N ILE A 25 -1.92 -31.57 13.98
CA ILE A 25 -2.51 -31.32 12.66
C ILE A 25 -3.36 -30.05 12.69
N LEU A 26 -4.18 -29.86 13.69
CA LEU A 26 -5.00 -28.66 13.83
C LEU A 26 -4.13 -27.43 14.00
N MET A 27 -3.07 -27.52 14.78
CA MET A 27 -2.15 -26.41 14.98
C MET A 27 -1.53 -25.97 13.65
N VAL A 28 -1.02 -26.93 12.89
CA VAL A 28 -0.42 -26.63 11.58
C VAL A 28 -1.46 -26.04 10.63
N ALA A 29 -2.66 -26.58 10.60
CA ALA A 29 -3.73 -26.09 9.73
C ALA A 29 -4.07 -24.63 10.06
N ILE A 30 -4.24 -24.32 11.33
CA ILE A 30 -4.58 -22.97 11.75
C ILE A 30 -3.44 -21.98 11.43
N THR A 31 -2.21 -22.37 11.70
CA THR A 31 -1.06 -21.50 11.43
C THR A 31 -0.88 -21.23 9.95
N VAL A 32 -1.11 -22.21 9.10
CA VAL A 32 -1.02 -22.02 7.65
C VAL A 32 -2.10 -21.06 7.15
N ILE A 33 -3.32 -21.22 7.63
CA ILE A 33 -4.42 -20.33 7.25
C ILE A 33 -4.16 -18.90 7.73
N LEU A 34 -3.70 -18.74 8.97
CA LEU A 34 -3.38 -17.42 9.51
C LEU A 34 -2.22 -16.79 8.74
N ALA A 35 -1.20 -17.56 8.42
CA ALA A 35 -0.07 -17.06 7.65
C ALA A 35 -0.52 -16.59 6.27
N ALA A 36 -1.40 -17.30 5.61
CA ALA A 36 -1.93 -16.91 4.32
C ALA A 36 -2.71 -15.60 4.39
N VAL A 37 -3.56 -15.44 5.39
CA VAL A 37 -4.34 -14.23 5.59
C VAL A 37 -3.42 -13.03 5.88
N ILE A 38 -2.46 -13.21 6.75
CA ILE A 38 -1.50 -12.14 7.08
C ILE A 38 -0.67 -11.77 5.86
N ALA A 39 -0.30 -12.74 5.04
CA ALA A 39 0.48 -12.47 3.83
C ALA A 39 -0.30 -11.56 2.87
N THR A 40 -1.60 -11.79 2.69
CA THR A 40 -2.41 -10.92 1.83
C THR A 40 -2.51 -9.51 2.38
N PHE A 41 -2.68 -9.35 3.69
CA PHE A 41 -2.71 -8.03 4.32
C PHE A 41 -1.37 -7.30 4.17
N VAL A 42 -0.26 -8.02 4.36
CA VAL A 42 1.06 -7.42 4.24
C VAL A 42 1.31 -6.94 2.82
N LEU A 43 0.89 -7.71 1.82
CA LEU A 43 1.02 -7.28 0.43
C LEU A 43 0.17 -6.04 0.15
N ASP A 44 -1.07 -6.01 0.63
CA ASP A 44 -1.93 -4.84 0.47
C ASP A 44 -1.36 -3.61 1.16
N LEU A 45 -0.85 -3.78 2.38
CA LEU A 45 -0.21 -2.69 3.12
C LEU A 45 1.08 -2.24 2.43
N GLY A 46 1.81 -3.17 1.82
CA GLY A 46 3.01 -2.84 1.05
C GLY A 46 2.68 -1.90 -0.10
N ASP A 47 1.60 -2.18 -0.81
CA ASP A 47 1.15 -1.32 -1.89
C ASP A 47 0.72 0.06 -1.36
N GLN A 48 0.04 0.10 -0.22
CA GLN A 48 -0.37 1.35 0.40
C GLN A 48 0.80 2.14 0.96
N VAL A 49 1.82 1.44 1.46
CA VAL A 49 3.00 2.08 2.04
C VAL A 49 3.87 2.71 0.97
N GLN A 50 3.80 2.25 -0.27
CA GLN A 50 4.46 2.95 -1.37
C GLN A 50 3.95 4.39 -1.49
N GLY A 51 2.81 4.65 -0.91
CA GLY A 51 2.30 6.00 -0.76
C GLY A 51 1.71 6.54 -2.03
N ASN A 52 1.40 7.80 -1.96
CA ASN A 52 0.89 8.54 -3.10
C ASN A 52 2.05 9.17 -3.86
N ALA A 53 1.80 9.52 -5.11
CA ALA A 53 2.74 10.31 -5.88
C ALA A 53 3.02 11.62 -5.15
N SER A 54 4.23 12.11 -5.25
CA SER A 54 4.62 13.36 -4.62
C SER A 54 5.58 14.13 -5.52
N ALA A 55 5.45 15.45 -5.51
CA ALA A 55 6.35 16.31 -6.27
C ALA A 55 6.36 17.69 -5.64
N GLY A 56 7.48 18.38 -5.78
CA GLY A 56 7.58 19.78 -5.43
C GLY A 56 7.52 20.61 -6.70
N VAL A 57 6.78 21.70 -6.65
CA VAL A 57 6.62 22.60 -7.79
C VAL A 57 6.76 24.04 -7.35
N SER A 58 7.20 24.87 -8.27
CA SER A 58 7.19 26.33 -8.14
C SER A 58 6.23 26.87 -9.19
N VAL A 59 5.33 27.74 -8.77
CA VAL A 59 4.34 28.33 -9.66
C VAL A 59 4.65 29.79 -9.82
N ASP A 60 4.81 30.25 -11.06
CA ASP A 60 4.99 31.64 -11.39
C ASP A 60 3.60 32.21 -11.69
N GLU A 61 3.09 32.99 -10.75
CA GLU A 61 1.77 33.61 -10.85
C GLU A 61 1.79 34.97 -11.54
N SER A 62 2.94 35.40 -12.00
CA SER A 62 3.04 36.68 -12.69
C SER A 62 2.48 36.64 -14.12
N THR A 63 2.24 35.43 -14.63
CA THR A 63 1.70 35.21 -15.97
C THR A 63 0.35 34.49 -15.88
N SER A 64 -0.47 34.71 -16.90
CA SER A 64 -1.75 33.98 -17.02
C SER A 64 -1.82 33.42 -18.44
N PRO A 65 -1.85 32.09 -18.59
CA PRO A 65 -1.86 31.04 -17.54
C PRO A 65 -0.54 31.00 -16.76
N HIS A 66 -0.63 30.47 -15.53
CA HIS A 66 0.54 30.34 -14.66
C HIS A 66 1.55 29.36 -15.24
N THR A 67 2.81 29.63 -15.02
CA THR A 67 3.88 28.70 -15.40
C THR A 67 4.28 27.84 -14.18
N VAL A 68 4.24 26.54 -14.35
CA VAL A 68 4.61 25.60 -13.29
C VAL A 68 5.95 24.98 -13.63
N THR A 69 6.87 25.00 -12.67
CA THR A 69 8.18 24.37 -12.82
C THR A 69 8.31 23.27 -11.77
N ILE A 70 8.73 22.09 -12.20
CA ILE A 70 8.95 20.98 -11.28
C ILE A 70 10.31 21.17 -10.59
N THR A 71 10.32 21.24 -9.28
CA THR A 71 11.54 21.35 -8.50
C THR A 71 12.03 20.01 -7.97
N THR A 72 11.10 19.11 -7.65
CA THR A 72 11.43 17.76 -7.21
C THR A 72 10.38 16.78 -7.68
N LEU A 73 10.78 15.55 -7.93
CA LEU A 73 9.86 14.43 -8.23
C LEU A 73 10.12 13.30 -7.24
N GLY A 74 9.07 12.77 -6.67
CA GLY A 74 9.18 11.59 -5.82
C GLY A 74 9.62 10.38 -6.65
N SER A 75 10.25 9.41 -5.98
CA SER A 75 10.75 8.23 -6.65
C SER A 75 9.66 7.38 -7.30
N ASN A 76 8.43 7.52 -6.83
CA ASN A 76 7.27 6.81 -7.35
C ASN A 76 6.33 7.73 -8.15
N THR A 77 6.82 8.87 -8.58
CA THR A 77 6.04 9.86 -9.34
C THR A 77 6.58 9.92 -10.76
N ASP A 78 5.67 9.81 -11.72
CA ASP A 78 6.02 9.80 -13.13
C ASP A 78 6.05 11.20 -13.71
N SER A 79 5.03 12.00 -13.39
CA SER A 79 4.90 13.35 -13.93
C SER A 79 4.04 14.21 -13.01
N VAL A 80 3.99 15.49 -13.33
CA VAL A 80 3.04 16.43 -12.73
C VAL A 80 2.22 17.01 -13.86
N GLU A 81 0.91 17.08 -13.68
CA GLU A 81 0.03 17.60 -14.71
C GLU A 81 -0.98 18.59 -14.15
N CYS A 82 -1.47 19.43 -15.04
CA CYS A 82 -2.54 20.36 -14.73
C CYS A 82 -3.89 19.68 -14.95
N ALA A 83 -4.74 19.69 -13.94
CA ALA A 83 -6.02 19.00 -14.00
C ALA A 83 -6.95 19.56 -15.07
N ASP A 84 -6.88 20.84 -15.35
CA ASP A 84 -7.83 21.49 -16.24
C ASP A 84 -7.48 21.32 -17.72
N ASN A 85 -6.22 21.48 -18.09
CA ASN A 85 -5.83 21.47 -19.49
C ASN A 85 -4.98 20.27 -19.90
N GLY A 86 -4.59 19.42 -18.94
CA GLY A 86 -3.80 18.22 -19.21
C GLY A 86 -2.34 18.46 -19.55
N ASN A 87 -1.86 19.69 -19.49
CA ASN A 87 -0.43 19.96 -19.67
C ASN A 87 0.36 19.32 -18.55
N SER A 88 1.53 18.80 -18.89
CA SER A 88 2.33 18.06 -17.92
C SER A 88 3.81 18.19 -18.21
N ALA A 89 4.62 17.87 -17.21
CA ALA A 89 6.04 17.69 -17.34
C ALA A 89 6.47 16.50 -16.51
N ASN A 90 7.52 15.83 -16.94
CA ASN A 90 7.97 14.58 -16.30
C ASN A 90 9.44 14.63 -15.88
N THR A 91 10.06 15.78 -15.88
CA THR A 91 11.45 15.93 -15.47
C THR A 91 11.61 17.09 -14.52
N VAL A 92 12.57 17.00 -13.62
CA VAL A 92 12.94 18.11 -12.75
C VAL A 92 13.47 19.26 -13.62
N GLY A 93 12.96 20.46 -13.37
CA GLY A 93 13.27 21.61 -14.21
C GLY A 93 12.33 21.79 -15.39
N GLY A 94 11.47 20.80 -15.66
CA GLY A 94 10.47 20.91 -16.71
C GLY A 94 9.39 21.91 -16.35
N THR A 95 8.85 22.59 -17.38
CA THR A 95 7.83 23.61 -17.19
C THR A 95 6.60 23.32 -18.04
N PHE A 96 5.46 23.76 -17.58
CA PHE A 96 4.22 23.69 -18.34
C PHE A 96 3.28 24.81 -17.85
N SER A 97 2.29 25.13 -18.64
CA SER A 97 1.33 26.16 -18.27
C SER A 97 0.07 25.55 -17.70
N CYS A 98 -0.51 26.21 -16.72
CA CYS A 98 -1.73 25.76 -16.06
C CYS A 98 -2.63 26.96 -15.83
N PRO A 99 -3.93 26.89 -16.19
CA PRO A 99 -4.83 28.02 -15.98
C PRO A 99 -4.97 28.39 -14.51
N ASP A 100 -5.29 29.64 -14.30
CA ASP A 100 -5.52 30.14 -12.94
C ASP A 100 -6.67 29.37 -12.28
N GLY A 101 -6.52 29.10 -11.00
CA GLY A 101 -7.54 28.38 -10.24
C GLY A 101 -7.54 26.86 -10.43
N SER A 102 -6.59 26.32 -11.21
CA SER A 102 -6.50 24.90 -11.46
C SER A 102 -5.79 24.17 -10.33
N ASN A 103 -5.92 22.84 -10.35
CA ASN A 103 -5.21 21.96 -9.41
C ASN A 103 -4.03 21.31 -10.12
N LEU A 104 -2.98 21.07 -9.38
CA LEU A 104 -1.81 20.33 -9.86
C LEU A 104 -1.85 18.92 -9.27
N VAL A 105 -1.65 17.93 -10.12
CA VAL A 105 -1.73 16.53 -9.76
C VAL A 105 -0.38 15.88 -10.03
N ALA A 106 0.18 15.22 -9.03
CA ALA A 106 1.34 14.36 -9.23
C ALA A 106 0.83 12.99 -9.68
N VAL A 107 1.27 12.55 -10.85
CA VAL A 107 0.85 11.28 -11.43
C VAL A 107 1.82 10.20 -10.97
N GLY A 108 1.26 9.16 -10.33
CA GLY A 108 2.07 8.06 -9.83
C GLY A 108 2.51 7.12 -10.94
N SER A 109 3.67 6.51 -10.75
CA SER A 109 4.17 5.49 -11.67
C SER A 109 3.68 4.12 -11.22
N GLY A 110 3.39 3.26 -12.19
CA GLY A 110 2.91 1.91 -11.92
C GLY A 110 1.60 1.93 -11.15
N GLU A 111 1.60 1.31 -9.97
CA GLU A 111 0.41 1.20 -9.12
C GLU A 111 0.33 2.31 -8.07
N THR A 112 1.24 3.26 -8.09
CA THR A 112 1.21 4.40 -7.18
C THR A 112 0.03 5.30 -7.53
N LYS A 113 -0.70 5.74 -6.51
CA LYS A 113 -1.87 6.58 -6.72
C LYS A 113 -1.47 8.02 -6.99
N ASP A 114 -2.23 8.66 -7.85
CA ASP A 114 -2.07 10.08 -8.12
C ASP A 114 -2.48 10.89 -6.88
N ALA A 115 -1.88 12.05 -6.72
CA ALA A 115 -2.16 12.91 -5.59
C ALA A 115 -2.22 14.38 -6.04
N VAL A 116 -3.19 15.12 -5.51
CA VAL A 116 -3.26 16.55 -5.71
C VAL A 116 -2.21 17.21 -4.81
N ILE A 117 -1.24 17.88 -5.42
CA ILE A 117 -0.12 18.47 -4.68
C ILE A 117 -0.31 19.96 -4.43
N LYS A 118 -1.13 20.61 -5.22
CA LYS A 118 -1.43 22.02 -5.04
C LYS A 118 -2.79 22.32 -5.63
N THR A 119 -3.57 23.11 -4.95
CA THR A 119 -4.92 23.48 -5.38
C THR A 119 -4.99 24.98 -5.59
N ASP A 120 -5.85 25.37 -6.52
CA ASP A 120 -6.24 26.78 -6.73
C ASP A 120 -5.01 27.69 -6.89
N ILE A 121 -4.18 27.35 -7.85
CA ILE A 121 -2.94 28.09 -8.10
C ILE A 121 -3.17 29.47 -8.73
#